data_7d810a7e2d4dea18c5e2790d68d2791e
#
_entry.id   7d810a7e2d4dea18c5e2790d68d2791e
#
_cell.length_a   1.000
_cell.length_b   1.000
_cell.length_c   1.000
_cell.angle_alpha   90.00
_cell.angle_beta   90.00
_cell.angle_gamma   90.00
#
_symmetry.space_group_name_H-M   'P 1'
#
loop_
_entity.id
_entity.type
_entity.pdbx_description
1 polymer ?
#
loop_
_entity_poly.entity_id
_entity_poly.type
_entity_poly.pdbx_seq_one_letter_code
_entity_poly.pdbx_strand_id
1 'polypeptide(L)'
;MSGQIEIAKEYYGAFAKGNRRFIEEHLADNFTFSAPPDPHLDRAGYFERCWPGAGKGGVLKFIRLIESGDEVVITYEAKQPNGSKGVNTEILTFDGDKLRRAEVYFGWSTDPAG
;
A
#
# COMPACT_ATOMS: atom_id res chain seq x y z
N MET A 1 8.24 8.67 18.65
CA MET A 1 8.81 8.35 17.33
C MET A 1 7.95 7.32 16.64
N SER A 2 7.46 7.66 15.48
CA SER A 2 6.64 6.71 14.73
C SER A 2 7.52 5.60 14.16
N GLY A 3 7.19 4.35 14.46
CA GLY A 3 7.85 3.21 13.85
C GLY A 3 7.37 3.00 12.41
N GLN A 4 8.07 2.16 11.68
CA GLN A 4 7.73 1.86 10.29
C GLN A 4 6.32 1.27 10.14
N ILE A 5 5.89 0.44 11.11
CA ILE A 5 4.54 -0.12 11.10
C ILE A 5 3.49 0.98 11.17
N GLU A 6 3.70 1.98 12.02
CA GLU A 6 2.74 3.09 12.15
C GLU A 6 2.66 3.91 10.87
N ILE A 7 3.81 4.19 10.25
CA ILE A 7 3.85 4.92 8.97
C ILE A 7 3.15 4.10 7.89
N ALA A 8 3.35 2.78 7.87
CA ALA A 8 2.69 1.91 6.91
C ALA A 8 1.17 1.99 7.04
N LYS A 9 0.64 1.91 8.27
CA LYS A 9 -0.80 2.03 8.50
C LYS A 9 -1.32 3.38 8.03
N GLU A 10 -0.61 4.46 8.33
CA GLU A 10 -1.00 5.80 7.91
C GLU A 10 -0.96 5.95 6.39
N TYR A 11 -0.01 5.29 5.72
CA TYR A 11 0.10 5.28 4.27
C TYR A 11 -1.17 4.68 3.64
N TYR A 12 -1.63 3.53 4.13
CA TYR A 12 -2.87 2.93 3.61
C TYR A 12 -4.08 3.78 3.90
N GLY A 13 -4.16 4.35 5.10
CA GLY A 13 -5.25 5.25 5.46
C GLY A 13 -5.29 6.50 4.58
N ALA A 14 -4.13 7.07 4.31
CA ALA A 14 -4.03 8.25 3.45
C ALA A 14 -4.46 7.93 2.01
N PHE A 15 -4.07 6.78 1.49
CA PHE A 15 -4.51 6.38 0.15
C PHE A 15 -6.03 6.21 0.09
N ALA A 16 -6.62 5.54 1.08
CA ALA A 16 -8.07 5.32 1.12
C ALA A 16 -8.84 6.63 1.20
N LYS A 17 -8.30 7.63 1.90
CA LYS A 17 -8.93 8.94 2.08
C LYS A 17 -8.59 9.93 0.96
N GLY A 18 -7.61 9.62 0.12
CA GLY A 18 -7.13 10.56 -0.89
C GLY A 18 -6.26 11.67 -0.33
N ASN A 19 -5.57 11.43 0.79
CA ASN A 19 -4.66 12.40 1.39
C ASN A 19 -3.33 12.38 0.67
N ARG A 20 -3.27 13.06 -0.47
CA ARG A 20 -2.08 13.08 -1.32
C ARG A 20 -0.89 13.73 -0.64
N ARG A 21 -1.12 14.74 0.18
CA ARG A 21 -0.04 15.44 0.88
C ARG A 21 0.76 14.49 1.76
N PHE A 22 0.09 13.64 2.52
CA PHE A 22 0.78 12.64 3.35
C PHE A 22 1.63 11.73 2.49
N ILE A 23 1.06 11.23 1.39
CA ILE A 23 1.76 10.32 0.48
C ILE A 23 3.00 11.02 -0.11
N GLU A 24 2.85 12.25 -0.60
CA GLU A 24 3.97 12.99 -1.19
C GLU A 24 5.08 13.22 -0.17
N GLU A 25 4.74 13.48 1.08
CA GLU A 25 5.71 13.73 2.14
C GLU A 25 6.44 12.45 2.59
N HIS A 26 5.82 11.28 2.41
CA HIS A 26 6.37 10.02 2.92
C HIS A 26 6.91 9.09 1.84
N LEU A 27 6.82 9.45 0.57
CA LEU A 27 7.49 8.70 -0.49
C LEU A 27 8.88 9.29 -0.73
N ALA A 28 9.89 8.42 -0.77
CA ALA A 28 11.23 8.84 -1.12
C ALA A 28 11.27 9.28 -2.59
N ASP A 29 12.26 10.11 -2.95
CA ASP A 29 12.40 10.58 -4.33
C ASP A 29 12.64 9.41 -5.29
N ASN A 30 13.34 8.38 -4.83
CA ASN A 30 13.64 7.18 -5.61
C ASN A 30 12.63 6.05 -5.38
N PHE A 31 11.43 6.38 -4.92
CA PHE A 31 10.38 5.41 -4.67
C PHE A 31 10.07 4.60 -5.93
N THR A 32 9.87 3.28 -5.73
CA THR A 32 9.38 2.39 -6.79
C THR A 32 8.18 1.60 -6.28
N PHE A 33 7.26 1.32 -7.19
CA PHE A 33 6.06 0.54 -6.91
C PHE A 33 5.97 -0.60 -7.92
N SER A 34 5.71 -1.80 -7.43
CA SER A 34 5.55 -2.97 -8.30
C SER A 34 4.31 -3.75 -7.89
N ALA A 35 3.47 -4.04 -8.87
CA ALA A 35 2.32 -4.93 -8.73
C ALA A 35 2.18 -5.70 -10.04
N PRO A 36 1.45 -6.82 -10.07
CA PRO A 36 1.34 -7.60 -11.30
C PRO A 36 0.95 -6.80 -12.56
N PRO A 37 -0.01 -5.85 -12.49
CA PRO A 37 -0.34 -5.06 -13.69
C PRO A 37 0.71 -4.02 -14.05
N ASP A 38 1.46 -3.53 -13.06
CA ASP A 38 2.36 -2.39 -13.22
C ASP A 38 3.70 -2.65 -12.53
N PRO A 39 4.57 -3.47 -13.10
CA PRO A 39 5.88 -3.71 -12.51
C PRO A 39 6.80 -2.49 -12.67
N HIS A 40 7.50 -2.13 -11.62
CA HIS A 40 8.58 -1.13 -11.62
C HIS A 40 8.16 0.29 -12.01
N LEU A 41 7.05 0.76 -11.46
CA LEU A 41 6.72 2.19 -11.58
C LEU A 41 7.65 3.02 -10.69
N ASP A 42 8.11 4.16 -11.22
CA ASP A 42 8.79 5.14 -10.38
C ASP A 42 7.76 6.02 -9.64
N ARG A 43 8.25 7.01 -8.89
CA ARG A 43 7.37 7.87 -8.10
C ARG A 43 6.34 8.59 -8.98
N ALA A 44 6.77 9.13 -10.10
CA ALA A 44 5.87 9.80 -11.04
C ALA A 44 4.85 8.82 -11.64
N GLY A 45 5.31 7.63 -12.02
CA GLY A 45 4.44 6.58 -12.54
C GLY A 45 3.41 6.12 -11.53
N TYR A 46 3.78 6.04 -10.26
CA TYR A 46 2.85 5.71 -9.19
C TYR A 46 1.71 6.73 -9.11
N PHE A 47 2.02 8.02 -9.11
CA PHE A 47 0.99 9.04 -9.06
C PHE A 47 0.13 9.07 -10.32
N GLU A 48 0.71 8.76 -11.46
CA GLU A 48 -0.04 8.73 -12.72
C GLU A 48 -1.00 7.54 -12.79
N ARG A 49 -0.55 6.36 -12.39
CA ARG A 49 -1.31 5.12 -12.62
C ARG A 49 -2.07 4.63 -11.40
N CYS A 50 -1.56 4.85 -10.19
CA CYS A 50 -2.18 4.31 -8.97
C CYS A 50 -3.02 5.34 -8.23
N TRP A 51 -2.61 6.59 -8.24
CA TRP A 51 -3.30 7.62 -7.49
C TRP A 51 -4.74 7.85 -7.93
N PRO A 52 -5.12 7.70 -9.22
CA PRO A 52 -6.54 7.80 -9.59
C PRO A 52 -7.46 6.85 -8.83
N GLY A 53 -6.92 5.76 -8.28
CA GLY A 53 -7.68 4.84 -7.42
C GLY A 53 -7.79 5.28 -5.97
N ALA A 54 -7.12 6.36 -5.57
CA ALA A 54 -7.14 6.82 -4.19
C ALA A 54 -8.45 7.53 -3.87
N GLY A 55 -8.76 7.64 -2.56
CA GLY A 55 -9.94 8.36 -2.13
C GLY A 55 -11.24 7.63 -2.37
N LYS A 56 -11.20 6.35 -2.69
CA LYS A 56 -12.40 5.57 -2.98
C LYS A 56 -13.05 4.96 -1.74
N GLY A 57 -12.46 5.17 -0.57
CA GLY A 57 -13.03 4.67 0.67
C GLY A 57 -12.94 3.17 0.86
N GLY A 58 -12.00 2.51 0.23
CA GLY A 58 -11.78 1.08 0.43
C GLY A 58 -11.44 0.78 1.89
N VAL A 59 -11.83 -0.40 2.36
CA VAL A 59 -11.59 -0.83 3.74
C VAL A 59 -10.54 -1.92 3.75
N LEU A 60 -9.52 -1.76 4.59
CA LEU A 60 -8.46 -2.75 4.77
C LEU A 60 -8.56 -3.35 6.16
N LYS A 61 -8.44 -4.67 6.23
CA LYS A 61 -8.32 -5.38 7.48
C LYS A 61 -6.93 -6.00 7.52
N PHE A 62 -6.09 -5.51 8.43
CA PHE A 62 -4.72 -6.03 8.56
C PHE A 62 -4.75 -7.40 9.22
N ILE A 63 -4.15 -8.37 8.54
CA ILE A 63 -4.03 -9.75 9.04
C ILE A 63 -2.66 -9.96 9.65
N ARG A 64 -1.61 -9.43 9.04
CA ARG A 64 -0.23 -9.48 9.51
C ARG A 64 0.45 -8.17 9.32
N LEU A 65 1.26 -7.80 10.30
CA LEU A 65 2.15 -6.65 10.24
C LEU A 65 3.46 -7.10 10.86
N ILE A 66 4.45 -7.39 10.04
CA ILE A 66 5.73 -7.93 10.49
C ILE A 66 6.83 -6.98 10.06
N GLU A 67 7.60 -6.49 11.01
CA GLU A 67 8.74 -5.62 10.75
C GLU A 67 10.03 -6.42 10.83
N SER A 68 10.89 -6.26 9.83
CA SER A 68 12.21 -6.89 9.78
C SER A 68 13.18 -5.91 9.15
N GLY A 69 14.07 -5.34 9.95
CA GLY A 69 15.01 -4.33 9.47
C GLY A 69 14.28 -3.12 8.92
N ASP A 70 14.53 -2.79 7.66
CA ASP A 70 13.89 -1.67 6.97
C ASP A 70 12.63 -2.09 6.20
N GLU A 71 12.16 -3.33 6.38
CA GLU A 71 10.99 -3.84 5.68
C GLU A 71 9.83 -4.07 6.62
N VAL A 72 8.62 -3.80 6.13
CA VAL A 72 7.38 -4.17 6.80
C VAL A 72 6.60 -5.06 5.84
N VAL A 73 6.28 -6.27 6.27
CA VAL A 73 5.47 -7.21 5.50
C VAL A 73 4.04 -7.13 6.00
N ILE A 74 3.12 -6.84 5.11
CA ILE A 74 1.72 -6.60 5.46
C ILE A 74 0.84 -7.52 4.64
N THR A 75 0.07 -8.36 5.32
CA THR A 75 -1.00 -9.12 4.69
C THR A 75 -2.32 -8.50 5.12
N TYR A 76 -3.19 -8.22 4.17
CA TYR A 76 -4.46 -7.58 4.47
C TYR A 76 -5.58 -8.14 3.60
N GLU A 77 -6.81 -8.05 4.11
CA GLU A 77 -8.00 -8.25 3.31
C GLU A 77 -8.52 -6.87 2.89
N ALA A 78 -8.71 -6.68 1.61
CA ALA A 78 -9.24 -5.44 1.06
C ALA A 78 -10.67 -5.66 0.61
N LYS A 79 -11.55 -4.75 1.03
CA LYS A 79 -12.93 -4.69 0.54
C LYS A 79 -13.05 -3.50 -0.38
N GLN A 80 -13.36 -3.76 -1.64
CA GLN A 80 -13.54 -2.72 -2.63
C GLN A 80 -14.90 -2.03 -2.49
N PRO A 81 -15.07 -0.83 -3.03
CA PRO A 81 -16.37 -0.14 -2.99
C PRO A 81 -17.51 -0.96 -3.61
N ASN A 82 -17.22 -1.83 -4.57
CA ASN A 82 -18.21 -2.71 -5.17
C ASN A 82 -18.57 -3.92 -4.31
N GLY A 83 -17.95 -4.04 -3.12
CA GLY A 83 -18.21 -5.14 -2.19
C GLY A 83 -17.32 -6.35 -2.36
N SER A 84 -16.54 -6.44 -3.42
CA SER A 84 -15.63 -7.57 -3.60
C SER A 84 -14.50 -7.53 -2.57
N LYS A 85 -14.03 -8.70 -2.15
CA LYS A 85 -12.97 -8.84 -1.15
C LYS A 85 -11.87 -9.76 -1.65
N GLY A 86 -10.65 -9.47 -1.23
CA GLY A 86 -9.51 -10.31 -1.54
C GLY A 86 -8.37 -10.05 -0.58
N VAL A 87 -7.41 -10.96 -0.53
CA VAL A 87 -6.21 -10.80 0.29
C VAL A 87 -5.01 -10.54 -0.61
N ASN A 88 -4.17 -9.63 -0.15
CA ASN A 88 -2.88 -9.33 -0.77
C ASN A 88 -1.81 -9.25 0.29
N THR A 89 -0.56 -9.42 -0.12
CA THR A 89 0.59 -9.14 0.72
C THR A 89 1.41 -8.06 0.05
N GLU A 90 1.82 -7.06 0.82
CA GLU A 90 2.73 -6.02 0.34
C GLU A 90 3.98 -6.01 1.21
N ILE A 91 5.11 -5.76 0.57
CA ILE A 91 6.37 -5.56 1.27
C ILE A 91 6.75 -4.10 1.05
N LEU A 92 6.80 -3.35 2.15
CA LEU A 92 7.19 -1.94 2.13
C LEU A 92 8.62 -1.83 2.64
N THR A 93 9.49 -1.19 1.86
CA THR A 93 10.87 -0.96 2.25
C THR A 93 11.05 0.53 2.53
N PHE A 94 11.62 0.84 3.69
CA PHE A 94 11.79 2.20 4.18
C PHE A 94 13.23 2.66 4.11
N ASP A 95 13.39 3.97 3.96
CA ASP A 95 14.66 4.67 4.16
C ASP A 95 14.35 5.77 5.18
N GLY A 96 14.68 5.49 6.46
CA GLY A 96 14.23 6.32 7.55
C GLY A 96 12.70 6.32 7.67
N ASP A 97 12.08 7.48 7.61
CA ASP A 97 10.63 7.63 7.65
C ASP A 97 10.01 7.71 6.23
N LYS A 98 10.81 7.52 5.20
CA LYS A 98 10.34 7.57 3.82
C LYS A 98 10.16 6.17 3.26
N LEU A 99 9.10 5.98 2.50
CA LEU A 99 8.84 4.74 1.80
C LEU A 99 9.65 4.73 0.51
N ARG A 100 10.57 3.78 0.38
CA ARG A 100 11.47 3.68 -0.77
C ARG A 100 10.97 2.69 -1.81
N ARG A 101 10.25 1.66 -1.39
CA ARG A 101 9.76 0.63 -2.31
C ARG A 101 8.50 0.00 -1.76
N ALA A 102 7.54 -0.24 -2.64
CA ALA A 102 6.36 -1.04 -2.33
C ALA A 102 6.23 -2.14 -3.37
N GLU A 103 6.08 -3.38 -2.91
CA GLU A 103 5.91 -4.54 -3.77
C GLU A 103 4.62 -5.23 -3.37
N VAL A 104 3.69 -5.36 -4.32
CA VAL A 104 2.38 -5.94 -4.08
C VAL A 104 2.30 -7.31 -4.70
N TYR A 105 1.93 -8.30 -3.89
CA TYR A 105 1.72 -9.68 -4.32
C TYR A 105 0.24 -9.99 -4.17
N PHE A 106 -0.42 -10.34 -5.27
CA PHE A 106 -1.84 -10.65 -5.24
C PHE A 106 -2.07 -12.04 -4.64
N GLY A 107 -3.02 -12.12 -3.74
CA GLY A 107 -3.48 -13.37 -3.17
C GLY A 107 -4.72 -13.88 -3.91
N TRP A 108 -5.79 -14.10 -3.17
CA TRP A 108 -6.99 -14.71 -3.71
C TRP A 108 -8.23 -13.97 -3.22
N SER A 109 -9.37 -14.23 -3.89
CA SER A 109 -10.66 -13.70 -3.48
C SER A 109 -11.14 -14.38 -2.21
N THR A 110 -11.69 -13.60 -1.29
CA THR A 110 -12.33 -14.10 -0.08
C THR A 110 -13.84 -13.98 -0.15
N ASP A 111 -14.39 -13.62 -1.33
CA ASP A 111 -15.84 -13.57 -1.52
C ASP A 111 -16.43 -14.96 -1.48
N PRO A 112 -17.57 -15.14 -0.78
CA PRO A 112 -18.22 -16.46 -0.73
C PRO A 112 -18.65 -16.99 -2.09
N ALA A 113 -18.93 -16.11 -3.03
CA ALA A 113 -19.40 -16.46 -4.37
C ALA A 113 -18.29 -16.59 -5.39
N GLY A 114 -17.04 -16.29 -4.99
CA GLY A 114 -15.97 -16.22 -6.00
C GLY A 114 -14.78 -17.02 -5.71
#